data_2550e0da35251337b4422c295e1bd008
#
_entry.id   2550e0da35251337b4422c295e1bd008
#
_cell.length_a   1.000
_cell.length_b   1.000
_cell.length_c   1.000
_cell.angle_alpha   90.00
_cell.angle_beta   90.00
_cell.angle_gamma   90.00
#
_symmetry.space_group_name_H-M   'P 1'
#
loop_
_entity.id
_entity.type
_entity.pdbx_description
1 polymer ?
#
loop_
_entity_poly.entity_id
_entity_poly.type
_entity_poly.pdbx_seq_one_letter_code
_entity_poly.pdbx_strand_id
1 'polypeptide(L)'
;VLPLFSIISGMGILNNVAAGRTVLIILYVGINVPYTTIFLLTFFSNISRTYEEAAAIDGCPPMRTFWKIMFPMAQSGIVTVTIFNFINIWNEYFLSLIFASSDKLKPVAPGLYGMINSMKYTGDWAGMFAAVIIVFLPTFILYIFLSEKIIAGVTGGGVKG
;
A
#
# COMPACT_ATOMS: atom_id res chain seq x y z
N VAL A 1 6.54 -12.29 13.36
CA VAL A 1 6.75 -10.87 13.68
C VAL A 1 7.68 -10.71 14.87
N LEU A 2 7.47 -11.41 16.00
CA LEU A 2 8.28 -11.28 17.22
C LEU A 2 9.79 -11.57 17.03
N PRO A 3 10.22 -12.63 16.32
CA PRO A 3 11.66 -12.85 16.08
C PRO A 3 12.30 -11.70 15.28
N LEU A 4 11.59 -11.17 14.29
CA LEU A 4 12.06 -10.04 13.49
C LEU A 4 12.22 -8.77 14.34
N PHE A 5 11.24 -8.51 15.22
CA PHE A 5 11.33 -7.39 16.17
C PHE A 5 12.54 -7.53 17.11
N SER A 6 12.79 -8.73 17.64
CA SER A 6 13.93 -8.99 18.53
C SER A 6 15.27 -8.69 17.83
N ILE A 7 15.42 -9.09 16.57
CA ILE A 7 16.63 -8.82 15.78
C ILE A 7 16.81 -7.31 15.57
N ILE A 8 15.78 -6.62 15.08
CA ILE A 8 15.85 -5.19 14.75
C ILE A 8 16.05 -4.34 16.01
N SER A 9 15.38 -4.68 17.09
CA SER A 9 15.53 -4.02 18.38
C SER A 9 16.93 -4.23 18.97
N GLY A 10 17.47 -5.45 18.87
CA GLY A 10 18.83 -5.78 19.29
C GLY A 10 19.92 -5.02 18.54
N MET A 11 19.65 -4.62 17.30
CA MET A 11 20.56 -3.77 16.50
C MET A 11 20.52 -2.28 16.91
N GLY A 12 19.64 -1.88 17.83
CA GLY A 12 19.50 -0.48 18.26
C GLY A 12 18.93 0.49 17.20
N ILE A 13 18.49 -0.03 16.06
CA ILE A 13 18.02 0.77 14.92
C ILE A 13 16.76 1.57 15.29
N LEU A 14 15.89 1.02 16.12
CA LEU A 14 14.64 1.65 16.53
C LEU A 14 14.82 2.85 17.48
N ASN A 15 16.01 3.08 18.00
CA ASN A 15 16.31 4.23 18.85
C ASN A 15 16.42 5.54 18.05
N ASN A 16 16.64 5.44 16.74
CA ASN A 16 16.67 6.59 15.84
C ASN A 16 15.36 6.67 15.04
N VAL A 17 14.67 7.81 15.12
CA VAL A 17 13.38 8.03 14.44
C VAL A 17 13.48 7.84 12.92
N ALA A 18 14.56 8.34 12.29
CA ALA A 18 14.74 8.19 10.84
C ALA A 18 14.96 6.70 10.46
N ALA A 19 15.80 6.00 11.19
CA ALA A 19 16.08 4.58 10.97
C ALA A 19 14.84 3.71 11.26
N GLY A 20 14.10 3.98 12.32
CA GLY A 20 12.84 3.31 12.63
C GLY A 20 11.79 3.51 11.53
N ARG A 21 11.71 4.72 10.94
CA ARG A 21 10.82 4.98 9.79
C ARG A 21 11.23 4.17 8.56
N THR A 22 12.52 4.08 8.27
CA THR A 22 13.03 3.25 7.17
C THR A 22 12.70 1.77 7.38
N VAL A 23 12.83 1.26 8.60
CA VAL A 23 12.42 -0.11 8.93
C VAL A 23 10.95 -0.36 8.63
N LEU A 24 10.06 0.54 9.07
CA LEU A 24 8.62 0.43 8.78
C LEU A 24 8.34 0.43 7.28
N ILE A 25 8.99 1.31 6.51
CA ILE A 25 8.84 1.35 5.05
C ILE A 25 9.26 0.01 4.42
N ILE A 26 10.41 -0.53 4.81
CA ILE A 26 10.91 -1.81 4.29
C ILE A 26 9.94 -2.94 4.64
N LEU A 27 9.40 -2.96 5.85
CA LEU A 27 8.43 -3.97 6.28
C LEU A 27 7.13 -3.88 5.46
N TYR A 28 6.59 -2.69 5.24
CA TYR A 28 5.40 -2.50 4.42
C TYR A 28 5.63 -2.90 2.96
N VAL A 29 6.77 -2.55 2.39
CA VAL A 29 7.14 -3.00 1.04
C VAL A 29 7.23 -4.52 1.00
N GLY A 30 7.98 -5.15 1.92
CA GLY A 30 8.20 -6.59 1.94
C GLY A 30 6.91 -7.40 2.05
N ILE A 31 5.94 -6.93 2.85
CA ILE A 31 4.66 -7.62 3.03
C ILE A 31 3.74 -7.44 1.81
N ASN A 32 3.77 -6.29 1.15
CA ASN A 32 2.90 -6.02 0.01
C ASN A 32 3.44 -6.54 -1.33
N VAL A 33 4.76 -6.81 -1.44
CA VAL A 33 5.38 -7.33 -2.68
C VAL A 33 4.73 -8.62 -3.18
N PRO A 34 4.52 -9.69 -2.39
CA PRO A 34 3.92 -10.93 -2.88
C PRO A 34 2.53 -10.73 -3.46
N TYR A 35 1.66 -10.02 -2.74
CA TYR A 35 0.31 -9.72 -3.20
C TYR A 35 0.33 -8.87 -4.48
N THR A 36 1.11 -7.80 -4.50
CA THR A 36 1.25 -6.91 -5.66
C THR A 36 1.75 -7.66 -6.89
N THR A 37 2.73 -8.56 -6.71
CA THR A 37 3.29 -9.36 -7.79
C THR A 37 2.24 -10.31 -8.38
N ILE A 38 1.52 -11.06 -7.56
CA ILE A 38 0.49 -12.00 -8.02
C ILE A 38 -0.63 -11.23 -8.73
N PHE A 39 -1.06 -10.10 -8.16
CA PHE A 39 -2.11 -9.27 -8.75
C PHE A 39 -1.69 -8.75 -10.14
N LEU A 40 -0.50 -8.17 -10.26
CA LEU A 40 -0.01 -7.65 -11.53
C LEU A 40 0.29 -8.74 -12.56
N LEU A 41 0.76 -9.91 -12.14
CA LEU A 41 0.95 -11.04 -13.05
C LEU A 41 -0.35 -11.38 -13.80
N THR A 42 -1.48 -11.34 -13.12
CA THR A 42 -2.79 -11.57 -13.75
C THR A 42 -3.08 -10.55 -14.86
N PHE A 43 -2.77 -9.29 -14.64
CA PHE A 43 -2.95 -8.24 -15.64
C PHE A 43 -2.00 -8.39 -16.83
N PHE A 44 -0.72 -8.60 -16.57
CA PHE A 44 0.27 -8.78 -17.63
C PHE A 44 0.02 -10.05 -18.45
N SER A 45 -0.44 -11.13 -17.84
CA SER A 45 -0.76 -12.37 -18.56
C SER A 45 -1.98 -12.26 -19.49
N ASN A 46 -2.85 -11.29 -19.28
CA ASN A 46 -4.00 -11.02 -20.14
C ASN A 46 -3.66 -10.13 -21.36
N ILE A 47 -2.48 -9.52 -21.39
CA ILE A 47 -2.02 -8.75 -22.54
C ILE A 47 -1.57 -9.74 -23.63
N SER A 48 -2.09 -9.54 -24.87
CA SER A 48 -1.74 -10.41 -25.99
C SER A 48 -0.26 -10.33 -26.32
N ARG A 49 0.38 -11.48 -26.53
CA ARG A 49 1.78 -11.58 -26.96
C ARG A 49 2.05 -10.94 -28.31
N THR A 50 1.02 -10.75 -29.13
CA THR A 50 1.13 -10.07 -30.44
C THR A 50 1.72 -8.68 -30.33
N TYR A 51 1.52 -7.96 -29.20
CA TYR A 51 2.15 -6.66 -28.97
C TYR A 51 3.67 -6.76 -28.77
N GLU A 52 4.12 -7.81 -28.07
CA GLU A 52 5.56 -8.07 -27.87
C GLU A 52 6.23 -8.50 -29.20
N GLU A 53 5.55 -9.37 -29.95
CA GLU A 53 6.01 -9.86 -31.25
C GLU A 53 6.11 -8.72 -32.27
N ALA A 54 5.10 -7.86 -32.37
CA ALA A 54 5.11 -6.69 -33.24
C ALA A 54 6.25 -5.73 -32.86
N ALA A 55 6.43 -5.45 -31.59
CA ALA A 55 7.52 -4.62 -31.12
C ALA A 55 8.92 -5.23 -31.43
N ALA A 56 9.04 -6.56 -31.36
CA ALA A 56 10.28 -7.25 -31.73
C ALA A 56 10.57 -7.16 -33.22
N ILE A 57 9.53 -7.25 -34.08
CA ILE A 57 9.67 -7.06 -35.55
C ILE A 57 10.15 -5.63 -35.85
N ASP A 58 9.63 -4.64 -35.11
CA ASP A 58 10.04 -3.24 -35.22
C ASP A 58 11.45 -2.98 -34.61
N GLY A 59 12.16 -4.01 -34.15
CA GLY A 59 13.50 -3.90 -33.54
C GLY A 59 13.52 -3.26 -32.16
N CYS A 60 12.38 -3.22 -31.47
CA CYS A 60 12.29 -2.63 -30.14
C CYS A 60 12.90 -3.58 -29.09
N PRO A 61 13.88 -3.14 -28.27
CA PRO A 61 14.46 -3.99 -27.24
C PRO A 61 13.44 -4.28 -26.12
N PRO A 62 13.51 -5.45 -25.45
CA PRO A 62 12.51 -5.91 -24.49
C PRO A 62 12.18 -4.91 -23.36
N MET A 63 13.19 -4.23 -22.83
CA MET A 63 13.01 -3.23 -21.78
C MET A 63 12.21 -2.01 -22.27
N ARG A 64 12.39 -1.61 -23.53
CA ARG A 64 11.64 -0.52 -24.14
C ARG A 64 10.21 -0.94 -24.45
N THR A 65 10.01 -2.17 -24.90
CA THR A 65 8.68 -2.78 -25.09
C THR A 65 7.93 -2.81 -23.78
N PHE A 66 8.57 -3.26 -22.70
CA PHE A 66 7.96 -3.26 -21.37
C PHE A 66 7.47 -1.87 -20.95
N TRP A 67 8.35 -0.85 -20.94
CA TRP A 67 8.01 0.47 -20.43
C TRP A 67 7.10 1.28 -21.35
N LYS A 68 7.17 1.10 -22.66
CA LYS A 68 6.38 1.90 -23.62
C LYS A 68 5.08 1.26 -24.06
N ILE A 69 4.95 -0.06 -23.96
CA ILE A 69 3.80 -0.80 -24.46
C ILE A 69 3.11 -1.54 -23.32
N MET A 70 3.80 -2.49 -22.67
CA MET A 70 3.19 -3.39 -21.70
C MET A 70 2.76 -2.67 -20.41
N PHE A 71 3.61 -1.83 -19.85
CA PHE A 71 3.34 -1.09 -18.61
C PHE A 71 2.14 -0.13 -18.73
N PRO A 72 2.00 0.70 -19.78
CA PRO A 72 0.81 1.52 -20.00
C PRO A 72 -0.47 0.68 -20.20
N MET A 73 -0.38 -0.47 -20.86
CA MET A 73 -1.54 -1.37 -21.04
C MET A 73 -2.00 -1.98 -19.72
N ALA A 74 -1.09 -2.21 -18.77
CA ALA A 74 -1.41 -2.70 -17.44
C ALA A 74 -1.84 -1.57 -16.45
N GLN A 75 -2.01 -0.33 -16.91
CA GLN A 75 -2.24 0.83 -16.06
C GLN A 75 -3.45 0.67 -15.13
N SER A 76 -4.55 0.08 -15.59
CA SER A 76 -5.73 -0.15 -14.76
C SER A 76 -5.43 -1.07 -13.57
N GLY A 77 -4.68 -2.14 -13.79
CA GLY A 77 -4.23 -3.05 -12.74
C GLY A 77 -3.26 -2.38 -11.77
N ILE A 78 -2.31 -1.60 -12.30
CA ILE A 78 -1.34 -0.85 -11.48
C ILE A 78 -2.05 0.14 -10.56
N VAL A 79 -3.00 0.91 -11.09
CA VAL A 79 -3.80 1.86 -10.29
C VAL A 79 -4.59 1.12 -9.22
N THR A 80 -5.24 0.03 -9.56
CA THR A 80 -6.06 -0.76 -8.63
C THR A 80 -5.23 -1.34 -7.49
N VAL A 81 -4.10 -1.99 -7.78
CA VAL A 81 -3.24 -2.57 -6.74
C VAL A 81 -2.60 -1.48 -5.87
N THR A 82 -2.30 -0.31 -6.44
CA THR A 82 -1.79 0.83 -5.68
C THR A 82 -2.82 1.33 -4.67
N ILE A 83 -4.10 1.41 -5.06
CA ILE A 83 -5.20 1.79 -4.17
C ILE A 83 -5.35 0.77 -3.03
N PHE A 84 -5.33 -0.53 -3.35
CA PHE A 84 -5.44 -1.58 -2.33
C PHE A 84 -4.26 -1.53 -1.34
N ASN A 85 -3.03 -1.37 -1.83
CA ASN A 85 -1.86 -1.22 -0.97
C ASN A 85 -1.96 0.03 -0.10
N PHE A 86 -2.43 1.16 -0.66
CA PHE A 86 -2.64 2.37 0.11
C PHE A 86 -3.65 2.14 1.25
N ILE A 87 -4.81 1.55 0.95
CA ILE A 87 -5.85 1.30 1.96
C ILE A 87 -5.32 0.34 3.04
N ASN A 88 -4.61 -0.72 2.65
CA ASN A 88 -4.02 -1.68 3.59
C ASN A 88 -2.99 -1.02 4.51
N ILE A 89 -2.06 -0.22 3.96
CA ILE A 89 -1.03 0.46 4.75
C ILE A 89 -1.62 1.58 5.60
N TRP A 90 -2.62 2.30 5.09
CA TRP A 90 -3.29 3.36 5.83
C TRP A 90 -4.01 2.84 7.07
N ASN A 91 -4.62 1.66 6.98
CA ASN A 91 -5.33 1.03 8.09
C ASN A 91 -4.44 0.07 8.91
N GLU A 92 -3.15 -0.06 8.54
CA GLU A 92 -2.25 -0.97 9.23
C GLU A 92 -1.99 -0.49 10.66
N TYR A 93 -2.24 -1.36 11.62
CA TYR A 93 -2.10 -1.06 13.04
C TYR A 93 -1.06 -1.95 13.73
N PHE A 94 -1.03 -3.24 13.38
CA PHE A 94 -0.34 -4.25 14.17
C PHE A 94 1.19 -4.14 14.08
N LEU A 95 1.73 -4.00 12.86
CA LEU A 95 3.18 -3.84 12.67
C LEU A 95 3.68 -2.53 13.25
N SER A 96 2.93 -1.47 12.98
CA SER A 96 3.28 -0.15 13.51
C SER A 96 3.20 -0.08 15.03
N LEU A 97 2.27 -0.81 15.66
CA LEU A 97 2.22 -0.93 17.12
C LEU A 97 3.48 -1.57 17.69
N ILE A 98 4.04 -2.57 16.98
CA ILE A 98 5.24 -3.30 17.45
C ILE A 98 6.52 -2.52 17.15
N PHE A 99 6.66 -1.98 15.93
CA PHE A 99 7.92 -1.39 15.47
C PHE A 99 8.02 0.13 15.66
N ALA A 100 6.90 0.84 15.86
CA ALA A 100 6.93 2.28 16.16
C ALA A 100 7.14 2.51 17.65
N SER A 101 8.39 2.42 18.11
CA SER A 101 8.79 2.53 19.52
C SER A 101 8.59 3.93 20.12
N SER A 102 8.38 4.97 19.31
CA SER A 102 8.12 6.33 19.77
C SER A 102 6.89 6.94 19.12
N ASP A 103 6.26 7.91 19.79
CA ASP A 103 5.07 8.62 19.27
C ASP A 103 5.35 9.33 17.93
N LYS A 104 6.60 9.74 17.70
CA LYS A 104 7.02 10.39 16.43
C LYS A 104 7.08 9.42 15.24
N LEU A 105 7.06 8.12 15.51
CA LEU A 105 7.10 7.06 14.49
C LEU A 105 5.72 6.48 14.20
N LYS A 106 4.73 6.69 15.06
CA LYS A 106 3.40 6.10 14.90
C LYS A 106 2.73 6.58 13.62
N PRO A 107 2.37 5.68 12.70
CA PRO A 107 1.47 5.99 11.61
C PRO A 107 0.07 6.38 12.12
N VAL A 108 -0.82 6.67 11.18
CA VAL A 108 -2.13 7.26 11.49
C VAL A 108 -3.00 6.35 12.37
N ALA A 109 -3.07 5.05 12.08
CA ALA A 109 -3.94 4.12 12.81
C ALA A 109 -3.56 3.96 14.29
N PRO A 110 -2.30 3.60 14.67
CA PRO A 110 -1.93 3.55 16.09
C PRO A 110 -1.88 4.93 16.75
N GLY A 111 -1.60 5.99 16.00
CA GLY A 111 -1.68 7.36 16.51
C GLY A 111 -3.09 7.73 16.93
N LEU A 112 -4.08 7.44 16.07
CA LEU A 112 -5.50 7.64 16.37
C LEU A 112 -5.93 6.80 17.59
N TYR A 113 -5.52 5.55 17.68
CA TYR A 113 -5.86 4.69 18.83
C TYR A 113 -5.32 5.27 20.15
N GLY A 114 -4.06 5.72 20.17
CA GLY A 114 -3.48 6.38 21.34
C GLY A 114 -4.24 7.65 21.73
N MET A 115 -4.59 8.48 20.75
CA MET A 115 -5.37 9.69 20.95
C MET A 115 -6.79 9.40 21.50
N ILE A 116 -7.50 8.44 20.91
CA ILE A 116 -8.82 8.01 21.38
C ILE A 116 -8.76 7.54 22.85
N ASN A 117 -7.75 6.76 23.20
CA ASN A 117 -7.60 6.28 24.56
C ASN A 117 -7.36 7.42 25.57
N SER A 118 -6.51 8.40 25.22
CA SER A 118 -6.29 9.56 26.10
C SER A 118 -7.55 10.41 26.25
N MET A 119 -8.32 10.62 25.18
CA MET A 119 -9.55 11.41 25.18
C MET A 119 -10.68 10.79 25.99
N LYS A 120 -10.74 9.45 26.11
CA LYS A 120 -11.69 8.76 27.01
C LYS A 120 -11.52 9.18 28.46
N TYR A 121 -10.29 9.41 28.90
CA TYR A 121 -10.01 9.85 30.27
C TYR A 121 -10.26 11.34 30.50
N THR A 122 -10.12 12.16 29.46
CA THR A 122 -10.37 13.61 29.52
C THR A 122 -11.82 13.98 29.22
N GLY A 123 -12.64 13.03 28.70
CA GLY A 123 -14.02 13.28 28.31
C GLY A 123 -14.18 14.14 27.04
N ASP A 124 -13.12 14.34 26.27
CA ASP A 124 -13.13 15.12 25.02
C ASP A 124 -13.69 14.30 23.85
N TRP A 125 -14.98 14.09 23.85
CA TRP A 125 -15.68 13.36 22.79
C TRP A 125 -15.68 14.11 21.45
N ALA A 126 -15.72 15.44 21.48
CA ALA A 126 -15.70 16.25 20.26
C ALA A 126 -14.36 16.10 19.52
N GLY A 127 -13.23 16.19 20.23
CA GLY A 127 -11.91 15.95 19.67
C GLY A 127 -11.75 14.52 19.14
N MET A 128 -12.32 13.54 19.83
CA MET A 128 -12.29 12.15 19.37
C MET A 128 -13.00 11.97 18.03
N PHE A 129 -14.23 12.48 17.87
CA PHE A 129 -14.95 12.38 16.60
C PHE A 129 -14.28 13.18 15.48
N ALA A 130 -13.73 14.36 15.78
CA ALA A 130 -12.97 15.13 14.81
C ALA A 130 -11.74 14.35 14.29
N ALA A 131 -10.99 13.70 15.17
CA ALA A 131 -9.84 12.88 14.78
C ALA A 131 -10.25 11.70 13.90
N VAL A 132 -11.33 10.99 14.22
CA VAL A 132 -11.88 9.91 13.41
C VAL A 132 -12.25 10.39 12.01
N ILE A 133 -12.93 11.53 11.89
CA ILE A 133 -13.30 12.12 10.58
C ILE A 133 -12.07 12.45 9.76
N ILE A 134 -11.06 13.10 10.36
CA ILE A 134 -9.82 13.46 9.67
C ILE A 134 -9.10 12.22 9.12
N VAL A 135 -9.05 11.14 9.90
CA VAL A 135 -8.39 9.89 9.48
C VAL A 135 -9.21 9.14 8.43
N PHE A 136 -10.53 9.23 8.47
CA PHE A 136 -11.43 8.62 7.49
C PHE A 136 -11.40 9.33 6.14
N LEU A 137 -11.22 10.66 6.11
CA LEU A 137 -11.30 11.47 4.90
C LEU A 137 -10.43 10.98 3.73
N PRO A 138 -9.13 10.66 3.88
CA PRO A 138 -8.32 10.21 2.75
C PRO A 138 -8.85 8.94 2.09
N THR A 139 -9.30 7.97 2.88
CA THR A 139 -9.89 6.72 2.36
C THR A 139 -11.21 6.98 1.65
N PHE A 140 -12.04 7.85 2.21
CA PHE A 140 -13.33 8.24 1.63
C PHE A 140 -13.16 8.99 0.29
N ILE A 141 -12.22 9.94 0.24
CA ILE A 141 -11.87 10.67 -0.97
C ILE A 141 -11.38 9.71 -2.06
N LEU A 142 -10.47 8.81 -1.71
CA LEU A 142 -9.99 7.78 -2.64
C LEU A 142 -11.12 6.92 -3.16
N TYR A 143 -12.05 6.50 -2.30
CA TYR A 143 -13.20 5.70 -2.72
C TYR A 143 -14.07 6.44 -3.74
N ILE A 144 -14.43 7.71 -3.49
CA ILE A 144 -15.26 8.49 -4.40
C ILE A 144 -14.61 8.65 -5.79
N PHE A 145 -13.33 9.02 -5.82
CA PHE A 145 -12.65 9.31 -7.10
C PHE A 145 -12.17 8.07 -7.86
N LEU A 146 -12.00 6.95 -7.18
CA LEU A 146 -11.34 5.76 -7.75
C LEU A 146 -12.25 4.52 -7.77
N SER A 147 -13.49 4.62 -7.29
CA SER A 147 -14.44 3.49 -7.28
C SER A 147 -14.63 2.86 -8.67
N GLU A 148 -14.78 3.66 -9.71
CA GLU A 148 -14.91 3.16 -11.09
C GLU A 148 -13.65 2.43 -11.56
N LYS A 149 -12.46 2.94 -11.21
CA LYS A 149 -11.18 2.30 -11.56
C LYS A 149 -10.95 1.00 -10.77
N ILE A 150 -11.40 0.95 -9.52
CA ILE A 150 -11.36 -0.26 -8.69
C ILE A 150 -12.23 -1.35 -9.33
N ILE A 151 -13.47 -1.00 -9.72
CA ILE A 151 -14.39 -1.94 -10.38
C ILE A 151 -13.80 -2.42 -11.70
N ALA A 152 -13.31 -1.52 -12.55
CA ALA A 152 -12.70 -1.87 -13.83
C ALA A 152 -11.46 -2.78 -13.67
N GLY A 153 -10.64 -2.55 -12.63
CA GLY A 153 -9.47 -3.36 -12.35
C GLY A 153 -9.80 -4.75 -11.81
N VAL A 154 -10.82 -4.87 -10.96
CA VAL A 154 -11.27 -6.16 -10.41
C VAL A 154 -11.97 -6.98 -11.49
N THR A 155 -12.81 -6.39 -12.31
CA THR A 155 -13.54 -7.09 -13.38
C THR A 155 -12.67 -7.41 -14.60
N GLY A 156 -11.73 -6.50 -14.97
CA GLY A 156 -10.81 -6.72 -16.09
C GLY A 156 -9.80 -7.86 -15.86
N GLY A 157 -9.50 -8.21 -14.61
CA GLY A 157 -8.65 -9.35 -14.24
C GLY A 157 -9.40 -10.68 -14.18
N GLY A 158 -10.74 -10.68 -14.13
CA GLY A 158 -11.56 -11.86 -13.84
C GLY A 158 -12.41 -12.42 -14.99
N VAL A 159 -12.56 -11.69 -16.08
CA VAL A 159 -13.42 -12.13 -17.19
C VAL A 159 -12.59 -12.79 -18.29
N LYS A 160 -12.36 -14.10 -18.15
CA LYS A 160 -12.26 -15.00 -19.30
C LYS A 160 -13.66 -15.59 -19.48
N GLY A 161 -14.46 -15.01 -20.38
CA GLY A 161 -15.59 -15.70 -21.00
C GLY A 161 -15.07 -16.70 -22.01
#